data_b7b3adce04da034c4c0e18359b3f5d2f
#
_entry.id   b7b3adce04da034c4c0e18359b3f5d2f
#
_cell.length_a   1.000
_cell.length_b   1.000
_cell.length_c   1.000
_cell.angle_alpha   90.00
_cell.angle_beta   90.00
_cell.angle_gamma   90.00
#
_symmetry.space_group_name_H-M   'P 1'
#
loop_
_entity.id
_entity.type
_entity.pdbx_description
1 polymer ?
#
loop_
_entity_poly.entity_id
_entity_poly.type
_entity_poly.pdbx_seq_one_letter_code
_entity_poly.pdbx_strand_id
1 'polypeptide(L)'
;MRTVKEISDLTGISVRTLHYYDEIGLLKPTEKSDAGYRLYDDKALETLQQILFFREFDIPLQEIKAVMDNPVLERNQLLQMQKKMLVAK
;
A
#
# COMPACT_ATOMS: atom_id res chain seq x y z
N MET A 1 13.06 1.01 12.31
CA MET A 1 12.25 1.37 11.14
C MET A 1 13.08 1.32 9.86
N ARG A 2 12.42 1.17 8.73
CA ARG A 2 13.10 1.12 7.43
C ARG A 2 13.01 2.46 6.73
N THR A 3 14.07 2.82 5.99
CA THR A 3 14.07 4.01 5.15
C THR A 3 13.26 3.75 3.87
N VAL A 4 12.89 4.82 3.16
CA VAL A 4 12.19 4.69 1.88
C VAL A 4 12.99 3.86 0.87
N LYS A 5 14.31 3.97 0.89
CA LYS A 5 15.17 3.18 0.01
C LYS A 5 15.11 1.70 0.35
N GLU A 6 15.15 1.36 1.63
CA GLU A 6 15.04 -0.03 2.08
C GLU A 6 13.68 -0.63 1.68
N ILE A 7 12.60 0.14 1.83
CA ILE A 7 11.26 -0.29 1.40
C ILE A 7 11.23 -0.50 -0.11
N SER A 8 11.84 0.41 -0.87
CA SER A 8 11.94 0.29 -2.32
C SER A 8 12.67 -0.99 -2.72
N ASP A 9 13.78 -1.27 -2.08
CA ASP A 9 14.58 -2.48 -2.36
C ASP A 9 13.83 -3.77 -2.00
N LEU A 10 13.06 -3.76 -0.91
CA LEU A 10 12.29 -4.93 -0.48
C LEU A 10 11.11 -5.24 -1.37
N THR A 11 10.43 -4.22 -1.88
CA THR A 11 9.15 -4.37 -2.57
C THR A 11 9.25 -4.24 -4.08
N GLY A 12 10.34 -3.69 -4.59
CA GLY A 12 10.46 -3.38 -6.01
C GLY A 12 9.75 -2.11 -6.43
N ILE A 13 9.12 -1.40 -5.51
CA ILE A 13 8.45 -0.14 -5.80
C ILE A 13 9.47 0.99 -5.78
N SER A 14 9.45 1.86 -6.79
CA SER A 14 10.42 2.97 -6.85
C SER A 14 10.21 3.96 -5.70
N VAL A 15 11.29 4.61 -5.31
CA VAL A 15 11.24 5.69 -4.30
C VAL A 15 10.27 6.78 -4.74
N ARG A 16 10.25 7.11 -6.03
CA ARG A 16 9.34 8.10 -6.59
C ARG A 16 7.88 7.71 -6.38
N THR A 17 7.55 6.45 -6.60
CA THR A 17 6.18 5.94 -6.39
C THR A 17 5.80 6.01 -4.91
N LEU A 18 6.72 5.67 -4.01
CA LEU A 18 6.48 5.78 -2.58
C LEU A 18 6.23 7.22 -2.14
N HIS A 19 6.97 8.18 -2.71
CA HIS A 19 6.73 9.61 -2.47
C HIS A 19 5.35 10.04 -2.98
N TYR A 20 4.94 9.54 -4.13
CA TYR A 20 3.62 9.80 -4.68
C TYR A 20 2.52 9.26 -3.78
N TYR A 21 2.69 8.04 -3.25
CA TYR A 21 1.71 7.46 -2.33
C TYR A 21 1.57 8.30 -1.05
N ASP A 22 2.66 8.89 -0.57
CA ASP A 22 2.62 9.82 0.55
C ASP A 22 1.83 11.09 0.18
N GLU A 23 2.10 11.66 -0.99
CA GLU A 23 1.43 12.88 -1.45
C GLU A 23 -0.09 12.73 -1.55
N ILE A 24 -0.56 11.61 -2.08
CA ILE A 24 -2.00 11.37 -2.23
C ILE A 24 -2.65 10.80 -0.97
N GLY A 25 -1.87 10.59 0.09
CA GLY A 25 -2.38 10.05 1.36
C GLY A 25 -2.71 8.57 1.34
N LEU A 26 -2.21 7.82 0.35
CA LEU A 26 -2.44 6.38 0.27
C LEU A 26 -1.56 5.60 1.25
N LEU A 27 -0.29 5.96 1.34
CA LEU A 27 0.66 5.36 2.27
C LEU A 27 1.58 6.45 2.80
N LYS A 28 1.36 6.87 4.04
CA LYS A 28 2.19 7.86 4.70
C LYS A 28 3.30 7.17 5.49
N PRO A 29 4.49 7.77 5.57
CA PRO A 29 5.54 7.24 6.44
C PRO A 29 5.08 7.29 7.89
N THR A 30 5.59 6.37 8.71
CA THR A 30 5.29 6.32 10.14
C THR A 30 5.80 7.59 10.82
N GLU A 31 7.02 8.00 10.45
CA GLU A 31 7.63 9.24 10.95
C GLU A 31 8.70 9.72 9.98
N LYS A 32 9.24 10.89 10.24
CA LYS A 32 10.39 11.43 9.52
C LYS A 32 11.56 11.60 10.49
N SER A 33 12.77 11.29 10.04
CA SER A 33 13.98 11.52 10.83
C SER A 33 14.24 13.03 10.98
N ASP A 34 15.16 13.37 11.87
CA ASP A 34 15.56 14.77 12.07
C ASP A 34 16.07 15.41 10.78
N ALA A 35 16.65 14.61 9.89
CA ALA A 35 17.14 15.07 8.58
C ALA A 35 16.03 15.11 7.52
N GLY A 36 14.79 14.77 7.87
CA GLY A 36 13.66 14.82 6.95
C GLY A 36 13.45 13.56 6.11
N TYR A 37 14.18 12.46 6.41
CA TYR A 37 14.00 11.20 5.70
C TYR A 37 12.74 10.48 6.19
N ARG A 38 12.02 9.89 5.25
CA ARG A 38 10.82 9.10 5.53
C ARG A 38 11.19 7.75 6.11
N LEU A 39 10.54 7.37 7.22
CA LEU A 39 10.75 6.09 7.90
C LEU A 39 9.45 5.32 7.99
N TYR A 40 9.52 4.01 7.77
CA TYR A 40 8.36 3.12 7.71
C TYR A 40 8.53 1.99 8.72
N ASP A 41 7.53 1.75 9.56
CA ASP A 41 7.51 0.63 10.48
C ASP A 41 6.94 -0.63 9.80
N ASP A 42 6.86 -1.73 10.55
CA ASP A 42 6.35 -2.99 10.03
C ASP A 42 4.87 -2.88 9.62
N LYS A 43 4.09 -2.07 10.33
CA LYS A 43 2.69 -1.85 10.01
C LYS A 43 2.55 -1.11 8.68
N ALA A 44 3.39 -0.13 8.43
CA ALA A 44 3.41 0.58 7.15
C ALA A 44 3.78 -0.36 6.01
N LEU A 45 4.72 -1.28 6.25
CA LEU A 45 5.09 -2.28 5.26
C LEU A 45 3.93 -3.23 4.96
N GLU A 46 3.18 -3.66 5.98
CA GLU A 46 1.99 -4.47 5.79
C GLU A 46 0.93 -3.74 4.95
N THR A 47 0.72 -2.47 5.23
CA THR A 47 -0.19 -1.63 4.46
C THR A 47 0.23 -1.57 2.99
N LEU A 48 1.53 -1.38 2.75
CA LEU A 48 2.05 -1.36 1.38
C LEU A 48 1.82 -2.70 0.68
N GLN A 49 2.02 -3.81 1.38
CA GLN A 49 1.76 -5.14 0.82
C GLN A 49 0.31 -5.32 0.42
N GLN A 50 -0.64 -4.79 1.20
CA GLN A 50 -2.06 -4.80 0.84
C GLN A 50 -2.32 -3.96 -0.40
N ILE A 51 -1.71 -2.79 -0.50
CA ILE A 51 -1.84 -1.92 -1.68
C ILE A 51 -1.36 -2.66 -2.93
N LEU A 52 -0.20 -3.30 -2.84
CA LEU A 52 0.36 -4.06 -3.97
C LEU A 52 -0.53 -5.23 -4.37
N PHE A 53 -1.13 -5.90 -3.40
CA PHE A 53 -2.07 -6.99 -3.64
C PHE A 53 -3.29 -6.49 -4.44
N PHE A 54 -3.89 -5.38 -4.03
CA PHE A 54 -5.01 -4.79 -4.77
C PHE A 54 -4.60 -4.39 -6.19
N ARG A 55 -3.39 -3.89 -6.37
CA ARG A 55 -2.91 -3.47 -7.68
C ARG A 55 -2.73 -4.65 -8.63
N GLU A 56 -2.45 -5.84 -8.15
CA GLU A 56 -2.37 -7.03 -8.97
C GLU A 56 -3.72 -7.37 -9.62
N PHE A 57 -4.82 -6.88 -9.05
CA PHE A 57 -6.16 -7.02 -9.58
C PHE A 57 -6.60 -5.81 -10.39
N ASP A 58 -5.65 -4.96 -10.77
CA ASP A 58 -5.90 -3.75 -11.58
C ASP A 58 -6.88 -2.77 -10.94
N ILE A 59 -6.93 -2.72 -9.61
CA ILE A 59 -7.77 -1.78 -8.87
C ILE A 59 -7.13 -0.39 -8.91
N PRO A 60 -7.84 0.66 -9.35
CA PRO A 60 -7.29 2.01 -9.39
C PRO A 60 -6.87 2.52 -8.01
N LEU A 61 -5.84 3.36 -7.96
CA LEU A 61 -5.33 3.90 -6.70
C LEU A 61 -6.39 4.63 -5.88
N GLN A 62 -7.28 5.36 -6.54
CA GLN A 62 -8.36 6.08 -5.86
C GLN A 62 -9.29 5.12 -5.13
N GLU A 63 -9.61 3.99 -5.78
CA GLU A 63 -10.45 2.96 -5.19
C GLU A 63 -9.74 2.26 -4.05
N ILE A 64 -8.45 1.96 -4.21
CA ILE A 64 -7.64 1.38 -3.14
C ILE A 64 -7.64 2.30 -1.92
N LYS A 65 -7.44 3.60 -2.13
CA LYS A 65 -7.45 4.57 -1.04
C LYS A 65 -8.79 4.58 -0.30
N ALA A 66 -9.90 4.58 -1.03
CA ALA A 66 -11.23 4.54 -0.42
C ALA A 66 -11.44 3.27 0.41
N VAL A 67 -10.98 2.13 -0.10
CA VAL A 67 -11.08 0.84 0.59
C VAL A 67 -10.22 0.83 1.85
N MET A 68 -8.99 1.34 1.77
CA MET A 68 -8.07 1.38 2.91
C MET A 68 -8.58 2.30 4.03
N ASP A 69 -9.31 3.35 3.67
CA ASP A 69 -9.90 4.28 4.63
C ASP A 69 -11.20 3.75 5.27
N ASN A 70 -11.76 2.66 4.74
CA ASN A 70 -13.02 2.09 5.22
C ASN A 70 -12.89 0.57 5.40
N PRO A 71 -12.79 0.07 6.64
CA PRO A 71 -12.61 -1.36 6.91
C PRO A 71 -13.71 -2.26 6.33
N VAL A 72 -14.94 -1.78 6.24
CA VAL A 72 -16.04 -2.57 5.67
C VAL A 72 -15.85 -2.77 4.18
N LEU A 73 -15.49 -1.71 3.46
CA LEU A 73 -15.21 -1.80 2.03
C LEU A 73 -13.99 -2.67 1.75
N GLU A 74 -12.98 -2.58 2.58
CA GLU A 74 -11.78 -3.42 2.45
C GLU A 74 -12.14 -4.91 2.56
N ARG A 75 -12.94 -5.28 3.55
CA ARG A 75 -13.40 -6.66 3.74
C ARG A 75 -14.17 -7.15 2.52
N ASN A 76 -15.13 -6.35 2.03
CA ASN A 76 -15.93 -6.70 0.88
C ASN A 76 -15.07 -6.88 -0.37
N GLN A 77 -14.10 -6.00 -0.57
CA GLN A 77 -13.20 -6.07 -1.72
C GLN A 77 -12.36 -7.34 -1.69
N LEU A 78 -11.81 -7.69 -0.52
CA LEU A 78 -11.03 -8.91 -0.35
C LEU A 78 -11.87 -10.15 -0.62
N LEU A 79 -13.11 -10.18 -0.16
CA LEU A 79 -14.01 -11.31 -0.42
C LEU A 79 -14.32 -11.47 -1.90
N GLN A 80 -14.54 -10.36 -2.61
CA GLN A 80 -14.76 -10.39 -4.05
C GLN A 80 -13.54 -10.89 -4.82
N MET A 81 -12.35 -10.48 -4.41
CA MET A 81 -11.11 -10.93 -5.02
C MET A 81 -10.91 -12.42 -4.84
N GLN A 82 -11.17 -12.95 -3.64
CA GLN A 82 -11.12 -14.38 -3.37
C GLN A 82 -12.10 -15.15 -4.25
N LYS A 83 -13.31 -14.62 -4.41
CA LYS A 83 -14.33 -15.22 -5.26
C LYS A 83 -13.89 -15.28 -6.71
N LYS A 84 -13.27 -14.21 -7.22
CA LYS A 84 -12.73 -14.17 -8.58
C LYS A 84 -11.63 -15.20 -8.77
N MET A 85 -10.75 -15.37 -7.79
CA MET A 85 -9.68 -16.36 -7.84
C MET A 85 -10.23 -17.78 -7.93
N LEU A 86 -11.34 -18.07 -7.25
CA LEU A 86 -11.98 -19.38 -7.28
C LEU A 86 -12.69 -19.65 -8.61
N VAL A 87 -13.24 -18.62 -9.22
CA VAL A 87 -14.02 -18.74 -10.47
C VAL A 87 -13.14 -18.73 -11.70
N ALA A 88 -11.96 -18.10 -11.63
CA ALA A 88 -11.04 -17.95 -12.75
C ALA A 88 -10.31 -19.26 -13.14
N LYS A 89 -10.60 -20.34 -12.48
CA LYS A 89 -9.99 -21.65 -12.81
C LYS A 89 -10.84 -22.41 -13.85
#